data_140a5396a9205488e8998bc9f2a776d1
#
_entry.id   140a5396a9205488e8998bc9f2a776d1
#
_cell.length_a   1.000
_cell.length_b   1.000
_cell.length_c   1.000
_cell.angle_alpha   90.00
_cell.angle_beta   90.00
_cell.angle_gamma   90.00
#
_symmetry.space_group_name_H-M   'P 1'
#
loop_
_entity.id
_entity.type
_entity.pdbx_description
1 polymer ?
#
loop_
_entity_poly.entity_id
_entity_poly.type
_entity_poly.pdbx_seq_one_letter_code
_entity_poly.pdbx_strand_id
1 'polypeptide(L)'
;MANKTEALYNALLPMKIAGFDDIMQAASSVIEGTANRKYIYRKYVKRLIEAHKLLAIRKGLYAILSPLEKAEKYEPDKLLIASKIRKEYYLGFHTALEFYGCAYSAFNEAYVCVNSKDRFDPFRYKRFIFKPVFIKDTTSQIVEKPYGSSLLRVSSKERTFVECIDRVQYAGGWEECVKSLENLRGLDVEKLISPTLHQGKIGLPRRIGFFLDILRKRSPFYEHVTDTMLSKMEIEIKGSPQYLVRGKKSSLNRRWNLYIPDAFEEQLRGI
;
A
#
# COMPACT_ATOMS: atom_id res chain seq x y z
N MET A 1 -39.19 22.09 -4.57
CA MET A 1 -38.00 21.77 -5.41
C MET A 1 -36.92 21.12 -4.53
N ALA A 2 -36.54 19.89 -4.81
CA ALA A 2 -35.47 19.25 -4.05
C ALA A 2 -34.22 20.12 -4.09
N ASN A 3 -33.62 20.37 -2.94
CA ASN A 3 -32.36 21.15 -2.85
C ASN A 3 -31.24 20.37 -3.55
N LYS A 4 -30.84 20.79 -4.76
CA LYS A 4 -29.81 20.13 -5.57
C LYS A 4 -28.49 19.94 -4.80
N THR A 5 -28.20 20.80 -3.80
CA THR A 5 -27.04 20.64 -2.91
C THR A 5 -27.20 19.42 -2.01
N GLU A 6 -28.40 19.20 -1.47
CA GLU A 6 -28.71 18.04 -0.63
C GLU A 6 -28.72 16.75 -1.45
N ALA A 7 -29.27 16.79 -2.65
CA ALA A 7 -29.27 15.64 -3.56
C ALA A 7 -27.83 15.24 -3.94
N LEU A 8 -26.93 16.19 -4.21
CA LEU A 8 -25.51 15.92 -4.44
C LEU A 8 -24.84 15.30 -3.20
N TYR A 9 -25.10 15.85 -2.02
CA TYR A 9 -24.56 15.30 -0.78
C TYR A 9 -25.00 13.85 -0.57
N ASN A 10 -26.28 13.55 -0.74
CA ASN A 10 -26.82 12.20 -0.61
C ASN A 10 -26.19 11.22 -1.61
N ALA A 11 -25.92 11.66 -2.84
CA ALA A 11 -25.24 10.86 -3.83
C ALA A 11 -23.76 10.56 -3.47
N LEU A 12 -23.12 11.43 -2.68
CA LEU A 12 -21.73 11.27 -2.24
C LEU A 12 -21.59 10.42 -0.96
N LEU A 13 -22.61 10.36 -0.11
CA LEU A 13 -22.56 9.69 1.21
C LEU A 13 -21.96 8.28 1.19
N PRO A 14 -22.28 7.39 0.22
CA PRO A 14 -21.72 6.04 0.20
C PRO A 14 -20.21 5.99 -0.01
N MET A 15 -19.61 7.04 -0.57
CA MET A 15 -18.20 7.05 -0.97
C MET A 15 -17.24 7.28 0.20
N LYS A 16 -17.68 7.92 1.28
CA LYS A 16 -16.88 8.39 2.43
C LYS A 16 -15.70 9.33 2.08
N ILE A 17 -14.96 9.04 1.03
CA ILE A 17 -13.89 9.88 0.46
C ILE A 17 -14.17 10.05 -1.03
N ALA A 18 -14.15 11.29 -1.51
CA ALA A 18 -14.36 11.62 -2.91
C ALA A 18 -13.26 12.53 -3.46
N GLY A 19 -12.72 12.16 -4.60
CA GLY A 19 -11.98 13.06 -5.47
C GLY A 19 -12.93 14.02 -6.21
N PHE A 20 -12.39 15.08 -6.81
CA PHE A 20 -13.25 16.01 -7.54
C PHE A 20 -13.93 15.39 -8.78
N ASP A 21 -13.33 14.34 -9.35
CA ASP A 21 -13.95 13.59 -10.47
C ASP A 21 -15.16 12.79 -10.00
N ASP A 22 -15.09 12.17 -8.80
CA ASP A 22 -16.23 11.48 -8.20
C ASP A 22 -17.39 12.48 -7.95
N ILE A 23 -17.05 13.69 -7.49
CA ILE A 23 -18.04 14.76 -7.29
C ILE A 23 -18.68 15.19 -8.63
N MET A 24 -17.88 15.31 -9.69
CA MET A 24 -18.40 15.65 -11.03
C MET A 24 -19.32 14.56 -11.55
N GLN A 25 -18.98 13.30 -11.35
CA GLN A 25 -19.82 12.16 -11.73
C GLN A 25 -21.15 12.16 -10.95
N ALA A 26 -21.10 12.33 -9.62
CA ALA A 26 -22.30 12.45 -8.81
C ALA A 26 -23.16 13.69 -9.20
N ALA A 27 -22.52 14.81 -9.53
CA ALA A 27 -23.20 16.00 -9.96
C ALA A 27 -23.93 15.81 -11.31
N SER A 28 -23.37 15.06 -12.23
CA SER A 28 -24.00 14.81 -13.55
C SER A 28 -25.30 14.01 -13.45
N SER A 29 -25.47 13.20 -12.40
CA SER A 29 -26.72 12.46 -12.14
C SER A 29 -27.81 13.26 -11.44
N VAL A 30 -27.43 14.42 -10.83
CA VAL A 30 -28.35 15.22 -9.97
C VAL A 30 -28.64 16.60 -10.56
N ILE A 31 -27.73 17.12 -11.38
CA ILE A 31 -27.79 18.49 -11.91
C ILE A 31 -27.93 18.42 -13.43
N GLU A 32 -29.07 18.90 -13.93
CA GLU A 32 -29.30 19.00 -15.38
C GLU A 32 -28.34 19.97 -16.04
N GLY A 33 -27.86 19.60 -17.22
CA GLY A 33 -26.97 20.39 -18.07
C GLY A 33 -25.47 20.18 -17.78
N THR A 34 -24.64 20.66 -18.69
CA THR A 34 -23.18 20.58 -18.61
C THR A 34 -22.64 21.61 -17.63
N ALA A 35 -22.32 21.18 -16.42
CA ALA A 35 -21.69 22.03 -15.41
C ALA A 35 -20.18 21.85 -15.38
N ASN A 36 -19.44 22.96 -15.49
CA ASN A 36 -17.98 22.89 -15.35
C ASN A 36 -17.53 22.78 -13.88
N ARG A 37 -16.26 22.34 -13.67
CA ARG A 37 -15.70 22.13 -12.33
C ARG A 37 -15.79 23.38 -11.43
N LYS A 38 -15.54 24.59 -11.98
CA LYS A 38 -15.58 25.84 -11.22
C LYS A 38 -16.98 26.17 -10.73
N TYR A 39 -18.00 25.93 -11.55
CA TYR A 39 -19.40 26.11 -11.17
C TYR A 39 -19.81 25.15 -10.07
N ILE A 40 -19.54 23.82 -10.22
CA ILE A 40 -19.86 22.81 -9.22
C ILE A 40 -19.18 23.15 -7.89
N TYR A 41 -17.89 23.50 -7.91
CA TYR A 41 -17.19 23.90 -6.71
C TYR A 41 -17.84 25.10 -6.01
N ARG A 42 -18.06 26.21 -6.73
CA ARG A 42 -18.59 27.45 -6.14
C ARG A 42 -20.01 27.33 -5.63
N LYS A 43 -20.85 26.63 -6.37
CA LYS A 43 -22.30 26.59 -6.08
C LYS A 43 -22.68 25.48 -5.08
N TYR A 44 -21.96 24.35 -5.09
CA TYR A 44 -22.35 23.18 -4.32
C TYR A 44 -21.27 22.76 -3.31
N VAL A 45 -20.04 22.48 -3.75
CA VAL A 45 -19.00 21.94 -2.87
C VAL A 45 -18.66 22.91 -1.75
N LYS A 46 -18.51 24.21 -2.06
CA LYS A 46 -18.23 25.24 -1.06
C LYS A 46 -19.32 25.28 0.03
N ARG A 47 -20.60 25.22 -0.34
CA ARG A 47 -21.72 25.18 0.61
C ARG A 47 -21.71 23.93 1.48
N LEU A 48 -21.36 22.76 0.92
CA LEU A 48 -21.25 21.53 1.69
C LEU A 48 -20.07 21.57 2.67
N ILE A 49 -18.98 22.25 2.33
CA ILE A 49 -17.85 22.49 3.26
C ILE A 49 -18.30 23.43 4.38
N GLU A 50 -18.96 24.56 4.06
CA GLU A 50 -19.49 25.52 5.03
C GLU A 50 -20.52 24.89 5.97
N ALA A 51 -21.29 23.92 5.48
CA ALA A 51 -22.26 23.12 6.27
C ALA A 51 -21.62 21.93 7.01
N HIS A 52 -20.30 21.79 7.03
CA HIS A 52 -19.56 20.66 7.63
C HIS A 52 -19.99 19.28 7.13
N LYS A 53 -20.60 19.17 5.94
CA LYS A 53 -20.94 17.91 5.27
C LYS A 53 -19.77 17.34 4.47
N LEU A 54 -18.85 18.21 4.04
CA LEU A 54 -17.58 17.85 3.43
C LEU A 54 -16.41 18.45 4.22
N LEU A 55 -15.36 17.68 4.43
CA LEU A 55 -14.09 18.19 4.94
C LEU A 55 -13.03 18.14 3.83
N ALA A 56 -12.38 19.28 3.59
CA ALA A 56 -11.30 19.33 2.64
C ALA A 56 -10.05 18.60 3.21
N ILE A 57 -9.60 17.54 2.54
CA ILE A 57 -8.36 16.83 2.86
C ILE A 57 -7.19 17.56 2.20
N ARG A 58 -7.35 17.85 0.92
CA ARG A 58 -6.48 18.69 0.09
C ARG A 58 -7.28 19.21 -1.10
N LYS A 59 -6.66 20.05 -1.94
CA LYS A 59 -7.33 20.55 -3.15
C LYS A 59 -7.84 19.39 -4.02
N GLY A 60 -9.14 19.32 -4.20
CA GLY A 60 -9.81 18.33 -5.03
C GLY A 60 -10.01 16.96 -4.38
N LEU A 61 -9.78 16.82 -3.06
CA LEU A 61 -10.01 15.59 -2.31
C LEU A 61 -10.74 15.91 -1.00
N TYR A 62 -11.85 15.24 -0.75
CA TYR A 62 -12.76 15.55 0.34
C TYR A 62 -13.19 14.30 1.10
N ALA A 63 -13.34 14.42 2.41
CA ALA A 63 -14.08 13.46 3.21
C ALA A 63 -15.55 13.87 3.25
N ILE A 64 -16.43 12.89 3.19
CA ILE A 64 -17.89 13.06 3.26
C ILE A 64 -18.32 12.59 4.63
N LEU A 65 -18.85 13.51 5.44
CA LEU A 65 -19.35 13.19 6.77
C LEU A 65 -20.79 12.68 6.65
N SER A 66 -21.11 11.62 7.38
CA SER A 66 -22.50 11.22 7.57
C SER A 66 -23.22 12.24 8.47
N PRO A 67 -24.57 12.29 8.46
CA PRO A 67 -25.32 13.22 9.30
C PRO A 67 -25.07 13.08 10.81
N LEU A 68 -24.57 11.92 11.25
CA LEU A 68 -24.27 11.62 12.65
C LEU A 68 -22.82 11.93 13.05
N GLU A 69 -21.93 12.17 12.06
CA GLU A 69 -20.53 12.46 12.31
C GLU A 69 -20.30 13.96 12.53
N LYS A 70 -19.49 14.28 13.54
CA LYS A 70 -19.06 15.65 13.82
C LYS A 70 -17.67 15.88 13.25
N ALA A 71 -17.47 17.03 12.60
CA ALA A 71 -16.21 17.36 11.93
C ALA A 71 -14.99 17.29 12.87
N GLU A 72 -15.16 17.71 14.14
CA GLU A 72 -14.11 17.72 15.16
C GLU A 72 -13.69 16.31 15.59
N LYS A 73 -14.63 15.35 15.55
CA LYS A 73 -14.42 13.95 15.96
C LYS A 73 -14.17 13.02 14.77
N TYR A 74 -14.19 13.54 13.54
CA TYR A 74 -14.02 12.71 12.37
C TYR A 74 -12.62 12.08 12.33
N GLU A 75 -12.58 10.75 12.29
CA GLU A 75 -11.37 9.96 12.11
C GLU A 75 -11.27 9.51 10.66
N PRO A 76 -10.23 9.99 9.93
CA PRO A 76 -10.08 9.63 8.53
C PRO A 76 -9.63 8.19 8.35
N ASP A 77 -10.19 7.53 7.35
CA ASP A 77 -9.66 6.24 6.89
C ASP A 77 -8.46 6.48 5.95
N LYS A 78 -7.29 6.08 6.42
CA LYS A 78 -6.02 6.26 5.70
C LYS A 78 -6.01 5.57 4.34
N LEU A 79 -6.54 4.35 4.25
CA LEU A 79 -6.51 3.56 3.02
C LEU A 79 -7.49 4.13 1.97
N LEU A 80 -8.66 4.57 2.41
CA LEU A 80 -9.61 5.24 1.52
C LEU A 80 -9.07 6.58 1.00
N ILE A 81 -8.42 7.38 1.85
CA ILE A 81 -7.77 8.62 1.38
C ILE A 81 -6.69 8.30 0.36
N ALA A 82 -5.81 7.34 0.68
CA ALA A 82 -4.71 6.93 -0.20
C ALA A 82 -5.22 6.49 -1.59
N SER A 83 -6.34 5.78 -1.64
CA SER A 83 -6.95 5.28 -2.88
C SER A 83 -7.49 6.37 -3.81
N LYS A 84 -7.74 7.56 -3.29
CA LYS A 84 -8.34 8.68 -4.04
C LYS A 84 -7.34 9.77 -4.42
N ILE A 85 -6.04 9.59 -4.10
CA ILE A 85 -5.00 10.58 -4.42
C ILE A 85 -4.72 10.62 -5.92
N ARG A 86 -4.68 9.45 -6.56
CA ARG A 86 -4.46 9.28 -8.01
C ARG A 86 -5.37 8.19 -8.57
N LYS A 87 -5.67 8.25 -9.86
CA LYS A 87 -6.43 7.20 -10.56
C LYS A 87 -5.56 5.97 -10.79
N GLU A 88 -4.36 6.19 -11.31
CA GLU A 88 -3.38 5.13 -11.52
C GLU A 88 -2.46 5.04 -10.31
N TYR A 89 -2.81 4.15 -9.39
CA TYR A 89 -2.10 3.89 -8.14
C TYR A 89 -2.23 2.42 -7.74
N TYR A 90 -1.44 2.02 -6.77
CA TYR A 90 -1.75 0.89 -5.91
C TYR A 90 -1.18 1.12 -4.50
N LEU A 91 -1.75 0.46 -3.51
CA LEU A 91 -1.22 0.39 -2.15
C LEU A 91 -0.19 -0.72 -2.12
N GLY A 92 1.05 -0.40 -1.79
CA GLY A 92 2.18 -1.34 -1.73
C GLY A 92 2.90 -1.27 -0.39
N PHE A 93 3.93 -2.10 -0.24
CA PHE A 93 4.81 -2.12 0.92
C PHE A 93 4.04 -2.25 2.25
N HIS A 94 4.41 -1.49 3.27
CA HIS A 94 3.75 -1.53 4.58
C HIS A 94 2.25 -1.23 4.49
N THR A 95 1.83 -0.33 3.60
CA THR A 95 0.41 -0.02 3.41
C THR A 95 -0.39 -1.21 2.89
N ALA A 96 0.21 -2.07 2.08
CA ALA A 96 -0.40 -3.32 1.66
C ALA A 96 -0.43 -4.35 2.81
N LEU A 97 0.61 -4.41 3.66
CA LEU A 97 0.61 -5.27 4.85
C LEU A 97 -0.51 -4.88 5.82
N GLU A 98 -0.74 -3.57 6.03
CA GLU A 98 -1.89 -3.09 6.81
C GLU A 98 -3.22 -3.47 6.17
N PHE A 99 -3.35 -3.33 4.84
CA PHE A 99 -4.55 -3.73 4.12
C PHE A 99 -4.85 -5.23 4.30
N TYR A 100 -3.82 -6.08 4.26
CA TYR A 100 -3.96 -7.52 4.49
C TYR A 100 -4.13 -7.90 5.96
N GLY A 101 -4.06 -6.93 6.87
CA GLY A 101 -4.18 -7.16 8.32
C GLY A 101 -3.02 -7.96 8.92
N CYS A 102 -1.85 -7.93 8.28
CA CYS A 102 -0.66 -8.66 8.72
C CYS A 102 0.49 -7.73 9.19
N ALA A 103 0.34 -6.40 9.09
CA ALA A 103 1.32 -5.46 9.61
C ALA A 103 1.52 -5.66 11.13
N TYR A 104 2.76 -5.73 11.57
CA TYR A 104 3.11 -5.87 12.98
C TYR A 104 2.76 -4.62 13.78
N SER A 105 3.00 -3.44 13.19
CA SER A 105 2.65 -2.14 13.78
C SER A 105 1.77 -1.32 12.85
N ALA A 106 0.93 -0.46 13.40
CA ALA A 106 0.17 0.51 12.63
C ALA A 106 1.01 1.78 12.39
N PHE A 107 1.18 2.18 11.12
CA PHE A 107 1.93 3.38 10.77
C PHE A 107 1.03 4.57 10.48
N ASN A 108 1.51 5.77 10.81
CA ASN A 108 0.88 7.01 10.37
C ASN A 108 1.17 7.33 8.90
N GLU A 109 2.11 6.64 8.28
CA GLU A 109 2.45 6.81 6.88
C GLU A 109 1.63 5.87 5.98
N ALA A 110 1.23 6.38 4.82
CA ALA A 110 0.66 5.59 3.73
C ALA A 110 1.52 5.74 2.49
N TYR A 111 2.03 4.62 1.99
CA TYR A 111 2.79 4.57 0.75
C TYR A 111 1.85 4.30 -0.41
N VAL A 112 1.78 5.26 -1.34
CA VAL A 112 0.96 5.19 -2.55
C VAL A 112 1.89 5.01 -3.74
N CYS A 113 1.87 3.84 -4.33
CA CYS A 113 2.70 3.50 -5.46
C CYS A 113 2.10 4.07 -6.74
N VAL A 114 2.89 4.85 -7.47
CA VAL A 114 2.48 5.54 -8.68
C VAL A 114 3.61 5.53 -9.71
N ASN A 115 3.29 5.69 -10.98
CA ASN A 115 4.31 5.96 -11.98
C ASN A 115 4.76 7.45 -11.92
N SER A 116 5.81 7.78 -12.65
CA SER A 116 6.38 9.14 -12.63
C SER A 116 5.42 10.21 -13.20
N LYS A 117 4.44 9.83 -14.04
CA LYS A 117 3.45 10.74 -14.62
C LYS A 117 2.38 11.12 -13.59
N ASP A 118 2.08 10.22 -12.67
CA ASP A 118 1.07 10.39 -11.63
C ASP A 118 1.66 10.83 -10.28
N ARG A 119 2.87 11.38 -10.31
CA ARG A 119 3.54 11.88 -9.10
C ARG A 119 2.70 12.90 -8.35
N PHE A 120 2.88 12.94 -7.03
CA PHE A 120 2.33 13.97 -6.15
C PHE A 120 3.34 14.27 -5.03
N ASP A 121 3.23 15.48 -4.46
CA ASP A 121 4.05 15.83 -3.33
C ASP A 121 3.50 15.19 -2.04
N PRO A 122 4.38 14.68 -1.14
CA PRO A 122 3.94 14.19 0.15
C PRO A 122 3.09 15.24 0.87
N PHE A 123 2.05 14.80 1.56
CA PHE A 123 1.22 15.69 2.35
C PHE A 123 0.74 15.02 3.63
N ARG A 124 0.37 15.86 4.60
CA ARG A 124 -0.21 15.43 5.87
C ARG A 124 -1.69 15.79 5.92
N TYR A 125 -2.48 14.86 6.45
CA TYR A 125 -3.86 15.14 6.86
C TYR A 125 -4.10 14.49 8.23
N LYS A 126 -4.43 15.33 9.21
CA LYS A 126 -4.47 14.92 10.62
C LYS A 126 -3.18 14.19 11.02
N ARG A 127 -3.26 12.98 11.58
CA ARG A 127 -2.09 12.19 11.98
C ARG A 127 -1.38 11.48 10.81
N PHE A 128 -2.03 11.34 9.67
CA PHE A 128 -1.51 10.55 8.55
C PHE A 128 -0.66 11.37 7.58
N ILE A 129 0.37 10.72 7.04
CA ILE A 129 1.27 11.27 6.04
C ILE A 129 1.19 10.38 4.79
N PHE A 130 0.87 10.94 3.66
CA PHE A 130 0.75 10.25 2.39
C PHE A 130 2.00 10.51 1.55
N LYS A 131 2.71 9.44 1.19
CA LYS A 131 3.98 9.50 0.47
C LYS A 131 3.89 8.75 -0.86
N PRO A 132 4.30 9.35 -2.00
CA PRO A 132 4.42 8.61 -3.25
C PRO A 132 5.64 7.69 -3.22
N VAL A 133 5.48 6.50 -3.78
CA VAL A 133 6.60 5.62 -4.12
C VAL A 133 6.60 5.42 -5.63
N PHE A 134 7.70 5.83 -6.28
CA PHE A 134 7.77 5.74 -7.74
C PHE A 134 8.13 4.33 -8.20
N ILE A 135 7.23 3.77 -9.00
CA ILE A 135 7.30 2.41 -9.54
C ILE A 135 7.11 2.47 -11.06
N LYS A 136 7.92 1.73 -11.81
CA LYS A 136 7.78 1.67 -13.27
C LYS A 136 6.55 0.88 -13.69
N ASP A 137 6.35 -0.29 -13.10
CA ASP A 137 5.22 -1.16 -13.37
C ASP A 137 4.14 -1.03 -12.27
N THR A 138 3.03 -0.41 -12.61
CA THR A 138 1.89 -0.19 -11.72
C THR A 138 0.70 -1.11 -12.03
N THR A 139 0.92 -2.18 -12.80
CA THR A 139 -0.15 -3.06 -13.30
C THR A 139 0.05 -4.54 -12.94
N SER A 140 1.26 -5.07 -13.11
CA SER A 140 1.52 -6.50 -12.86
C SER A 140 1.32 -6.87 -11.39
N GLN A 141 0.60 -7.96 -11.13
CA GLN A 141 0.30 -8.46 -9.79
C GLN A 141 -0.35 -7.39 -8.87
N ILE A 142 -1.16 -6.51 -9.44
CA ILE A 142 -2.06 -5.62 -8.71
C ILE A 142 -3.44 -6.23 -8.74
N VAL A 143 -4.07 -6.26 -7.58
CA VAL A 143 -5.41 -6.81 -7.41
C VAL A 143 -6.38 -5.74 -6.92
N GLU A 144 -7.61 -5.79 -7.39
CA GLU A 144 -8.69 -4.99 -6.85
C GLU A 144 -9.39 -5.79 -5.75
N LYS A 145 -9.49 -5.22 -4.57
CA LYS A 145 -10.07 -5.86 -3.39
C LYS A 145 -11.14 -4.97 -2.75
N PRO A 146 -12.25 -5.55 -2.32
CA PRO A 146 -13.28 -4.81 -1.58
C PRO A 146 -12.73 -4.29 -0.25
N TYR A 147 -13.08 -3.06 0.07
CA TYR A 147 -12.78 -2.40 1.33
C TYR A 147 -13.95 -1.48 1.71
N GLY A 148 -14.80 -1.93 2.59
CA GLY A 148 -16.10 -1.30 2.83
C GLY A 148 -16.93 -1.24 1.54
N SER A 149 -17.41 -0.05 1.18
CA SER A 149 -18.15 0.21 -0.07
C SER A 149 -17.25 0.52 -1.28
N SER A 150 -15.93 0.46 -1.13
CA SER A 150 -14.96 0.82 -2.16
C SER A 150 -14.16 -0.39 -2.64
N LEU A 151 -13.58 -0.28 -3.84
CA LEU A 151 -12.55 -1.20 -4.33
C LEU A 151 -11.20 -0.50 -4.23
N LEU A 152 -10.22 -1.16 -3.61
CA LEU A 152 -8.86 -0.66 -3.51
C LEU A 152 -7.93 -1.47 -4.42
N ARG A 153 -7.02 -0.79 -5.10
CA ARG A 153 -5.93 -1.40 -5.85
C ARG A 153 -4.75 -1.62 -4.93
N VAL A 154 -4.36 -2.87 -4.74
CA VAL A 154 -3.31 -3.28 -3.80
C VAL A 154 -2.36 -4.23 -4.50
N SER A 155 -1.06 -4.21 -4.17
CA SER A 155 -0.16 -5.26 -4.61
C SER A 155 -0.65 -6.63 -4.14
N SER A 156 -0.55 -7.68 -4.99
CA SER A 156 -0.83 -9.05 -4.54
C SER A 156 0.05 -9.39 -3.34
N LYS A 157 -0.28 -10.44 -2.61
CA LYS A 157 0.53 -10.88 -1.46
C LYS A 157 1.97 -11.21 -1.88
N GLU A 158 2.13 -11.84 -3.03
CA GLU A 158 3.41 -12.21 -3.60
C GLU A 158 4.24 -10.98 -3.94
N ARG A 159 3.63 -10.00 -4.62
CA ARG A 159 4.28 -8.75 -4.94
C ARG A 159 4.59 -7.94 -3.68
N THR A 160 3.68 -7.90 -2.71
CA THR A 160 3.90 -7.22 -1.40
C THR A 160 5.11 -7.82 -0.70
N PHE A 161 5.22 -9.15 -0.67
CA PHE A 161 6.37 -9.86 -0.09
C PHE A 161 7.68 -9.42 -0.75
N VAL A 162 7.74 -9.47 -2.08
CA VAL A 162 8.93 -9.10 -2.86
C VAL A 162 9.29 -7.63 -2.66
N GLU A 163 8.32 -6.73 -2.74
CA GLU A 163 8.52 -5.29 -2.59
C GLU A 163 9.06 -4.93 -1.20
N CYS A 164 8.50 -5.51 -0.13
CA CYS A 164 8.94 -5.26 1.24
C CYS A 164 10.39 -5.69 1.47
N ILE A 165 10.82 -6.81 0.90
CA ILE A 165 12.21 -7.27 0.99
C ILE A 165 13.14 -6.46 0.08
N ASP A 166 12.68 -6.07 -1.11
CA ASP A 166 13.50 -5.29 -2.05
C ASP A 166 13.80 -3.88 -1.53
N ARG A 167 12.82 -3.25 -0.90
CA ARG A 167 12.90 -1.87 -0.39
C ARG A 167 12.39 -1.77 1.05
N VAL A 168 13.11 -2.44 1.94
CA VAL A 168 12.71 -2.60 3.34
C VAL A 168 12.45 -1.28 4.09
N GLN A 169 13.01 -0.16 3.64
CA GLN A 169 12.74 1.15 4.20
C GLN A 169 11.25 1.58 4.08
N TYR A 170 10.53 1.06 3.09
CA TYR A 170 9.09 1.29 2.94
C TYR A 170 8.24 0.24 3.69
N ALA A 171 8.89 -0.76 4.26
CA ALA A 171 8.26 -1.78 5.09
C ALA A 171 8.56 -1.61 6.59
N GLY A 172 9.12 -0.46 6.99
CA GLY A 172 9.43 -0.16 8.39
C GLY A 172 10.76 -0.70 8.89
N GLY A 173 11.67 -1.14 8.00
CA GLY A 173 12.92 -1.80 8.37
C GLY A 173 12.76 -3.30 8.52
N TRP A 174 13.87 -4.00 8.82
CA TRP A 174 13.90 -5.47 8.79
C TRP A 174 13.03 -6.12 9.86
N GLU A 175 13.02 -5.57 11.08
CA GLU A 175 12.23 -6.13 12.17
C GLU A 175 10.73 -6.06 11.86
N GLU A 176 10.21 -4.88 11.55
CA GLU A 176 8.82 -4.68 11.17
C GLU A 176 8.43 -5.52 9.95
N CYS A 177 9.30 -5.54 8.93
CA CYS A 177 9.09 -6.30 7.71
C CYS A 177 8.92 -7.80 8.00
N VAL A 178 9.85 -8.40 8.74
CA VAL A 178 9.82 -9.85 8.99
C VAL A 178 8.64 -10.22 9.89
N LYS A 179 8.41 -9.48 10.98
CA LYS A 179 7.26 -9.72 11.87
C LYS A 179 5.92 -9.57 11.13
N SER A 180 5.81 -8.65 10.21
CA SER A 180 4.64 -8.50 9.35
C SER A 180 4.49 -9.67 8.37
N LEU A 181 5.58 -10.07 7.71
CA LEU A 181 5.56 -11.18 6.75
C LEU A 181 5.28 -12.52 7.43
N GLU A 182 5.70 -12.74 8.69
CA GLU A 182 5.33 -13.92 9.48
C GLU A 182 3.81 -14.14 9.56
N ASN A 183 3.03 -13.06 9.47
CA ASN A 183 1.57 -13.07 9.53
C ASN A 183 0.89 -13.02 8.14
N LEU A 184 1.64 -12.95 7.05
CA LEU A 184 1.08 -12.87 5.69
C LEU A 184 0.62 -14.27 5.22
N ARG A 185 -0.67 -14.54 5.41
CA ARG A 185 -1.29 -15.85 5.12
C ARG A 185 -1.59 -16.05 3.64
N GLY A 186 -1.49 -17.30 3.19
CA GLY A 186 -1.92 -17.73 1.84
C GLY A 186 -1.08 -17.13 0.73
N LEU A 187 0.23 -17.07 0.92
CA LEU A 187 1.22 -16.71 -0.08
C LEU A 187 1.39 -17.88 -1.07
N ASP A 188 1.27 -17.62 -2.35
CA ASP A 188 1.59 -18.56 -3.41
C ASP A 188 3.07 -18.41 -3.81
N VAL A 189 3.91 -19.29 -3.26
CA VAL A 189 5.37 -19.22 -3.45
C VAL A 189 5.78 -19.42 -4.91
N GLU A 190 5.07 -20.25 -5.69
CA GLU A 190 5.37 -20.42 -7.11
C GLU A 190 5.11 -19.13 -7.90
N LYS A 191 4.01 -18.43 -7.62
CA LYS A 191 3.73 -17.11 -8.21
C LYS A 191 4.68 -16.01 -7.76
N LEU A 192 5.37 -16.20 -6.64
CA LEU A 192 6.39 -15.29 -6.16
C LEU A 192 7.75 -15.54 -6.85
N ILE A 193 8.15 -16.81 -7.00
CA ILE A 193 9.45 -17.20 -7.54
C ILE A 193 9.61 -16.72 -8.98
N SER A 194 8.69 -17.04 -9.87
CA SER A 194 8.80 -16.77 -11.30
C SER A 194 9.04 -15.28 -11.61
N PRO A 195 8.20 -14.32 -11.15
CA PRO A 195 8.46 -12.90 -11.38
C PRO A 195 9.76 -12.39 -10.75
N THR A 196 10.14 -12.95 -9.59
CA THR A 196 11.39 -12.56 -8.92
C THR A 196 12.60 -12.87 -9.78
N LEU A 197 12.63 -14.03 -10.43
CA LEU A 197 13.71 -14.43 -11.33
C LEU A 197 13.75 -13.58 -12.60
N HIS A 198 12.60 -13.20 -13.15
CA HIS A 198 12.51 -12.41 -14.38
C HIS A 198 12.81 -10.91 -14.21
N GLN A 199 12.87 -10.39 -12.98
CA GLN A 199 13.19 -8.97 -12.75
C GLN A 199 14.65 -8.57 -13.05
N GLY A 200 15.55 -9.51 -13.29
CA GLY A 200 16.95 -9.26 -13.62
C GLY A 200 17.78 -8.63 -12.48
N LYS A 201 17.26 -8.55 -11.27
CA LYS A 201 17.95 -8.02 -10.08
C LYS A 201 18.75 -9.14 -9.41
N ILE A 202 20.05 -9.22 -9.65
CA ILE A 202 20.94 -10.30 -9.17
C ILE A 202 20.82 -10.59 -7.66
N GLY A 203 20.59 -9.57 -6.81
CA GLY A 203 20.53 -9.74 -5.35
C GLY A 203 19.15 -10.09 -4.82
N LEU A 204 18.09 -9.96 -5.61
CA LEU A 204 16.73 -10.15 -5.15
C LEU A 204 16.39 -11.62 -4.88
N PRO A 205 16.69 -12.58 -5.77
CA PRO A 205 16.48 -14.00 -5.50
C PRO A 205 17.16 -14.49 -4.21
N ARG A 206 18.38 -14.02 -3.92
CA ARG A 206 19.11 -14.35 -2.69
C ARG A 206 18.36 -13.91 -1.44
N ARG A 207 17.90 -12.66 -1.42
CA ARG A 207 17.16 -12.10 -0.30
C ARG A 207 15.81 -12.78 -0.13
N ILE A 208 15.07 -12.95 -1.21
CA ILE A 208 13.74 -13.63 -1.17
C ILE A 208 13.89 -15.06 -0.66
N GLY A 209 14.82 -15.84 -1.22
CA GLY A 209 15.08 -17.21 -0.77
C GLY A 209 15.50 -17.28 0.70
N PHE A 210 16.40 -16.40 1.14
CA PHE A 210 16.83 -16.31 2.54
C PHE A 210 15.64 -16.03 3.47
N PHE A 211 14.76 -15.09 3.13
CA PHE A 211 13.59 -14.79 3.98
C PHE A 211 12.54 -15.90 3.95
N LEU A 212 12.31 -16.55 2.82
CA LEU A 212 11.45 -17.74 2.78
C LEU A 212 12.00 -18.87 3.66
N ASP A 213 13.32 -19.08 3.64
CA ASP A 213 14.00 -20.11 4.47
C ASP A 213 13.93 -19.80 5.97
N ILE A 214 13.96 -18.53 6.35
CA ILE A 214 13.72 -18.08 7.72
C ILE A 214 12.25 -18.26 8.10
N LEU A 215 11.32 -17.77 7.27
CA LEU A 215 9.90 -17.72 7.58
C LEU A 215 9.28 -19.12 7.72
N ARG A 216 9.71 -20.11 6.92
CA ARG A 216 9.23 -21.50 7.06
C ARG A 216 9.58 -22.14 8.41
N LYS A 217 10.60 -21.62 9.11
CA LYS A 217 11.01 -22.08 10.45
C LYS A 217 10.32 -21.32 11.58
N ARG A 218 9.70 -20.16 11.26
CA ARG A 218 9.18 -19.21 12.24
C ARG A 218 7.65 -19.10 12.21
N SER A 219 7.02 -19.39 11.08
CA SER A 219 5.60 -19.19 10.91
C SER A 219 4.93 -20.40 10.25
N PRO A 220 3.84 -20.91 10.84
CA PRO A 220 3.10 -22.06 10.27
C PRO A 220 2.49 -21.75 8.89
N PHE A 221 2.35 -20.47 8.54
CA PHE A 221 1.83 -20.08 7.23
C PHE A 221 2.81 -20.35 6.09
N TYR A 222 4.07 -20.70 6.38
CA TYR A 222 5.13 -21.00 5.41
C TYR A 222 5.61 -22.46 5.46
N GLU A 223 4.96 -23.37 6.19
CA GLU A 223 5.34 -24.78 6.25
C GLU A 223 5.29 -25.48 4.89
N HIS A 224 4.47 -24.96 3.98
CA HIS A 224 4.36 -25.45 2.60
C HIS A 224 5.57 -25.09 1.73
N VAL A 225 6.49 -24.25 2.19
CA VAL A 225 7.70 -23.86 1.46
C VAL A 225 8.72 -24.99 1.51
N THR A 226 8.85 -25.73 0.41
CA THR A 226 9.73 -26.88 0.30
C THR A 226 11.14 -26.52 -0.15
N ASP A 227 12.13 -27.39 0.11
CA ASP A 227 13.47 -27.21 -0.43
C ASP A 227 13.51 -27.25 -1.96
N THR A 228 12.62 -28.01 -2.60
CA THR A 228 12.48 -28.02 -4.06
C THR A 228 12.08 -26.63 -4.60
N MET A 229 11.19 -25.92 -3.94
CA MET A 229 10.82 -24.56 -4.32
C MET A 229 12.00 -23.59 -4.15
N LEU A 230 12.71 -23.70 -3.03
CA LEU A 230 13.88 -22.85 -2.75
C LEU A 230 15.05 -23.11 -3.71
N SER A 231 15.26 -24.35 -4.11
CA SER A 231 16.33 -24.72 -5.07
C SER A 231 16.17 -24.04 -6.43
N LYS A 232 14.95 -23.73 -6.86
CA LYS A 232 14.72 -22.94 -8.08
C LYS A 232 15.38 -21.56 -8.00
N MET A 233 15.40 -20.95 -6.81
CA MET A 233 16.07 -19.66 -6.59
C MET A 233 17.58 -19.81 -6.40
N GLU A 234 18.03 -20.89 -5.75
CA GLU A 234 19.47 -21.17 -5.55
C GLU A 234 20.21 -21.29 -6.87
N ILE A 235 19.63 -21.98 -7.87
CA ILE A 235 20.23 -22.19 -9.20
C ILE A 235 20.53 -20.85 -9.89
N GLU A 236 19.74 -19.82 -9.63
CA GLU A 236 19.89 -18.49 -10.23
C GLU A 236 20.90 -17.60 -9.50
N ILE A 237 21.49 -18.08 -8.38
CA ILE A 237 22.47 -17.32 -7.62
C ILE A 237 23.84 -17.40 -8.31
N LYS A 238 24.24 -16.29 -8.93
CA LYS A 238 25.52 -16.17 -9.66
C LYS A 238 26.35 -15.01 -9.11
N GLY A 239 27.68 -15.12 -9.20
CA GLY A 239 28.63 -14.07 -8.82
C GLY A 239 28.97 -14.03 -7.33
N SER A 240 29.66 -12.98 -6.91
CA SER A 240 30.17 -12.80 -5.55
C SER A 240 29.08 -12.61 -4.50
N PRO A 241 29.36 -12.92 -3.23
CA PRO A 241 28.44 -12.68 -2.12
C PRO A 241 27.98 -11.22 -2.04
N GLN A 242 26.76 -11.00 -1.58
CA GLN A 242 26.21 -9.67 -1.34
C GLN A 242 25.90 -9.46 0.14
N TYR A 243 25.81 -8.20 0.57
CA TYR A 243 25.42 -7.87 1.94
C TYR A 243 23.90 -7.65 2.02
N LEU A 244 23.25 -8.26 3.02
CA LEU A 244 21.87 -7.92 3.38
C LEU A 244 21.81 -6.48 3.90
N VAL A 245 22.75 -6.13 4.78
CA VAL A 245 22.92 -4.77 5.32
C VAL A 245 24.40 -4.40 5.22
N ARG A 246 24.72 -3.35 4.48
CA ARG A 246 26.10 -2.87 4.36
C ARG A 246 26.58 -2.21 5.65
N GLY A 247 27.90 -2.28 5.89
CA GLY A 247 28.54 -1.60 7.04
C GLY A 247 28.28 -2.25 8.40
N LYS A 248 27.77 -3.48 8.44
CA LYS A 248 27.62 -4.28 9.65
C LYS A 248 28.57 -5.47 9.61
N LYS A 249 29.13 -5.86 10.78
CA LYS A 249 29.83 -7.13 10.94
C LYS A 249 28.87 -8.26 10.57
N SER A 250 29.25 -9.16 9.70
CA SER A 250 28.35 -10.10 9.06
C SER A 250 29.01 -11.42 8.78
N SER A 251 28.29 -12.51 8.92
CA SER A 251 28.69 -13.87 8.57
C SER A 251 28.06 -14.31 7.25
N LEU A 252 28.80 -15.12 6.47
CA LEU A 252 28.33 -15.59 5.17
C LEU A 252 27.32 -16.74 5.32
N ASN A 253 26.10 -16.50 4.90
CA ASN A 253 25.14 -17.57 4.59
C ASN A 253 25.50 -18.16 3.22
N ARG A 254 26.07 -19.38 3.21
CA ARG A 254 26.55 -20.04 1.99
C ARG A 254 25.45 -20.42 1.02
N ARG A 255 24.28 -20.85 1.55
CA ARG A 255 23.13 -21.25 0.73
C ARG A 255 22.68 -20.10 -0.18
N TRP A 256 22.51 -18.93 0.42
CA TRP A 256 22.00 -17.76 -0.30
C TRP A 256 23.10 -16.82 -0.82
N ASN A 257 24.37 -17.18 -0.60
CA ASN A 257 25.51 -16.36 -0.99
C ASN A 257 25.34 -14.90 -0.51
N LEU A 258 24.98 -14.73 0.76
CA LEU A 258 24.54 -13.47 1.35
C LEU A 258 25.21 -13.25 2.73
N TYR A 259 25.88 -12.12 2.91
CA TYR A 259 26.39 -11.71 4.22
C TYR A 259 25.25 -11.20 5.10
N ILE A 260 25.00 -11.89 6.20
CA ILE A 260 23.95 -11.58 7.18
C ILE A 260 24.61 -10.96 8.42
N PRO A 261 24.12 -9.82 8.95
CA PRO A 261 24.62 -9.25 10.20
C PRO A 261 24.58 -10.27 11.34
N ASP A 262 25.65 -10.36 12.14
CA ASP A 262 25.79 -11.38 13.20
C ASP A 262 24.65 -11.31 14.22
N ALA A 263 24.14 -10.10 14.53
CA ALA A 263 23.00 -9.90 15.45
C ALA A 263 21.62 -9.90 14.75
N PHE A 264 21.52 -10.31 13.46
CA PHE A 264 20.29 -10.15 12.70
C PHE A 264 19.13 -10.99 13.26
N GLU A 265 19.40 -12.24 13.63
CA GLU A 265 18.37 -13.11 14.21
C GLU A 265 17.89 -12.63 15.59
N GLU A 266 18.79 -12.05 16.40
CA GLU A 266 18.45 -11.44 17.69
C GLU A 266 17.55 -10.21 17.49
N GLN A 267 17.90 -9.35 16.53
CA GLN A 267 17.05 -8.20 16.16
C GLN A 267 15.65 -8.62 15.71
N LEU A 268 15.52 -9.76 15.02
CA LEU A 268 14.22 -10.28 14.63
C LEU A 268 13.40 -10.85 15.80
N ARG A 269 14.05 -11.24 16.90
CA ARG A 269 13.36 -11.72 18.12
C ARG A 269 12.82 -10.57 18.97
N GLY A 270 13.29 -9.34 18.75
CA GLY A 270 12.87 -8.16 19.53
C GLY A 270 13.44 -8.13 20.93
N ILE A 271 14.66 -8.67 21.11
CA ILE A 271 15.44 -8.64 22.35
C ILE A 271 16.51 -7.56 22.24
#